data_0b7d76108f3bff447fd9572797dca879
#
_entry.id   0b7d76108f3bff447fd9572797dca879
#
_cell.length_a   1.000
_cell.length_b   1.000
_cell.length_c   1.000
_cell.angle_alpha   90.00
_cell.angle_beta   90.00
_cell.angle_gamma   90.00
#
_symmetry.space_group_name_H-M   'P 1'
#
loop_
_entity.id
_entity.type
_entity.pdbx_description
1 polymer ?
#
loop_
_entity_poly.entity_id
_entity_poly.type
_entity_poly.pdbx_seq_one_letter_code
_entity_poly.pdbx_strand_id
1 'polypeptide(L)'
;RAMPMVTWLDGTSEGEKDGKALLERMVDKGAAALNIIPDRNWNVSDPEKRRVKRENLRKIVEAAETMNLPINIGTEMNKLGLPFVDDMKGEVLSRYSDPFLRGAQIMVGHTRLLRYADFSYVGPEADSEFRNTEEKNLFFENVGRIPPLNRSQADELLQKGPEKAFSWFAELEKNERTS
;
A
#
# COMPACT_ATOMS: atom_id res chain seq x y z
N ARG A 1 -13.28 8.68 -0.41
CA ARG A 1 -12.27 9.42 -1.22
C ARG A 1 -11.24 8.45 -1.78
N ALA A 2 -10.71 8.71 -2.99
CA ALA A 2 -9.61 7.95 -3.55
C ALA A 2 -8.33 8.20 -2.74
N MET A 3 -7.44 7.22 -2.67
CA MET A 3 -6.14 7.30 -2.01
C MET A 3 -5.09 7.76 -3.06
N PRO A 4 -4.60 9.01 -3.01
CA PRO A 4 -3.61 9.49 -3.96
C PRO A 4 -2.27 8.79 -3.77
N MET A 5 -1.61 8.40 -4.86
CA MET A 5 -0.32 7.72 -4.81
C MET A 5 0.72 8.45 -5.63
N VAL A 6 1.95 8.51 -5.15
CA VAL A 6 3.10 8.88 -5.96
C VAL A 6 3.64 7.63 -6.63
N THR A 7 3.82 7.66 -7.95
CA THR A 7 4.48 6.57 -8.68
C THR A 7 5.96 6.88 -8.81
N TRP A 8 6.79 5.92 -8.42
CA TRP A 8 8.24 5.94 -8.60
C TRP A 8 8.64 4.78 -9.52
N LEU A 9 9.51 5.07 -10.48
CA LEU A 9 9.87 4.09 -11.52
C LEU A 9 11.14 3.31 -11.19
N ASP A 10 12.30 3.99 -11.12
CA ASP A 10 13.58 3.30 -10.93
C ASP A 10 14.71 4.18 -10.34
N GLY A 11 14.43 5.43 -10.02
CA GLY A 11 15.40 6.35 -9.44
C GLY A 11 16.52 6.83 -10.37
N THR A 12 16.36 6.66 -11.69
CA THR A 12 17.39 7.08 -12.66
C THR A 12 17.12 8.45 -13.27
N SER A 13 15.89 8.93 -13.23
CA SER A 13 15.53 10.28 -13.67
C SER A 13 15.95 11.34 -12.65
N GLU A 14 16.17 12.58 -13.11
CA GLU A 14 16.53 13.70 -12.22
C GLU A 14 15.50 13.92 -11.10
N GLY A 15 14.20 13.71 -11.38
CA GLY A 15 13.13 13.86 -10.41
C GLY A 15 13.05 12.74 -9.37
N GLU A 16 13.70 11.60 -9.62
CA GLU A 16 13.65 10.41 -8.77
C GLU A 16 14.96 10.06 -8.06
N LYS A 17 16.08 10.71 -8.43
CA LYS A 17 17.41 10.45 -7.87
C LYS A 17 17.45 10.55 -6.35
N ASP A 18 16.77 11.55 -5.80
CA ASP A 18 16.53 11.67 -4.36
C ASP A 18 15.11 11.21 -4.04
N GLY A 19 14.96 9.90 -3.87
CA GLY A 19 13.67 9.28 -3.60
C GLY A 19 13.04 9.79 -2.30
N LYS A 20 13.82 10.04 -1.26
CA LYS A 20 13.31 10.56 0.01
C LYS A 20 12.73 11.96 -0.16
N ALA A 21 13.48 12.88 -0.76
CA ALA A 21 13.00 14.25 -1.02
C ALA A 21 11.77 14.26 -1.95
N LEU A 22 11.70 13.33 -2.91
CA LEU A 22 10.52 13.14 -3.74
C LEU A 22 9.31 12.74 -2.89
N LEU A 23 9.45 11.73 -2.02
CA LEU A 23 8.35 11.27 -1.16
C LEU A 23 7.88 12.38 -0.23
N GLU A 24 8.79 13.07 0.47
CA GLU A 24 8.46 14.20 1.35
C GLU A 24 7.63 15.26 0.61
N ARG A 25 8.10 15.70 -0.56
CA ARG A 25 7.37 16.66 -1.39
C ARG A 25 6.00 16.18 -1.84
N MET A 26 5.87 14.91 -2.17
CA MET A 26 4.60 14.36 -2.66
C MET A 26 3.60 14.13 -1.51
N VAL A 27 4.09 13.74 -0.34
CA VAL A 27 3.26 13.66 0.88
C VAL A 27 2.74 15.05 1.27
N ASP A 28 3.56 16.09 1.21
CA ASP A 28 3.14 17.48 1.45
C ASP A 28 2.05 17.93 0.45
N LYS A 29 2.00 17.32 -0.74
CA LYS A 29 0.94 17.55 -1.75
C LYS A 29 -0.26 16.62 -1.62
N GLY A 30 -0.28 15.79 -0.59
CA GLY A 30 -1.40 14.91 -0.28
C GLY A 30 -1.29 13.47 -0.82
N ALA A 31 -0.11 13.04 -1.29
CA ALA A 31 0.11 11.63 -1.58
C ALA A 31 0.04 10.82 -0.28
N ALA A 32 -0.72 9.74 -0.30
CA ALA A 32 -0.99 8.89 0.85
C ALA A 32 -0.38 7.48 0.71
N ALA A 33 0.23 7.17 -0.42
CA ALA A 33 0.93 5.92 -0.68
C ALA A 33 1.98 6.08 -1.78
N LEU A 34 2.95 5.17 -1.79
CA LEU A 34 3.92 4.99 -2.87
C LEU A 34 3.46 3.85 -3.78
N ASN A 35 3.53 4.03 -5.09
CA ASN A 35 3.35 2.96 -6.07
C ASN A 35 4.68 2.64 -6.75
N ILE A 36 5.08 1.37 -6.72
CA ILE A 36 6.30 0.85 -7.35
C ILE A 36 5.92 -0.17 -8.43
N ILE A 37 6.70 -0.23 -9.51
CA ILE A 37 6.65 -1.29 -10.50
C ILE A 37 7.94 -2.13 -10.35
N PRO A 38 7.91 -3.23 -9.59
CA PRO A 38 9.13 -3.96 -9.22
C PRO A 38 9.92 -4.48 -10.41
N ASP A 39 9.26 -5.00 -11.45
CA ASP A 39 9.89 -5.56 -12.66
C ASP A 39 10.91 -4.59 -13.30
N ARG A 40 10.62 -3.29 -13.28
CA ARG A 40 11.54 -2.26 -13.79
C ARG A 40 12.88 -2.18 -13.06
N ASN A 41 12.94 -2.71 -11.85
CA ASN A 41 14.07 -2.56 -10.94
C ASN A 41 14.91 -3.83 -10.81
N TRP A 42 14.33 -5.02 -11.05
CA TRP A 42 15.07 -6.27 -10.90
C TRP A 42 15.25 -7.03 -12.23
N ASN A 43 14.28 -6.96 -13.13
CA ASN A 43 14.30 -7.69 -14.40
C ASN A 43 15.03 -6.90 -15.50
N VAL A 44 16.29 -6.57 -15.25
CA VAL A 44 17.13 -5.76 -16.14
C VAL A 44 18.31 -6.59 -16.63
N SER A 45 18.47 -6.71 -17.95
CA SER A 45 19.51 -7.55 -18.58
C SER A 45 20.93 -7.01 -18.33
N ASP A 46 21.13 -5.69 -18.40
CA ASP A 46 22.42 -5.04 -18.17
C ASP A 46 22.80 -5.14 -16.68
N PRO A 47 23.93 -5.78 -16.32
CA PRO A 47 24.30 -6.01 -14.93
C PRO A 47 24.52 -4.73 -14.12
N GLU A 48 25.13 -3.71 -14.73
CA GLU A 48 25.42 -2.44 -14.03
C GLU A 48 24.16 -1.65 -13.78
N LYS A 49 23.29 -1.53 -14.78
CA LYS A 49 21.99 -0.89 -14.62
C LYS A 49 21.13 -1.64 -13.59
N ARG A 50 21.17 -2.96 -13.61
CA ARG A 50 20.47 -3.80 -12.63
C ARG A 50 20.96 -3.53 -11.21
N ARG A 51 22.27 -3.45 -11.01
CA ARG A 51 22.86 -3.13 -9.70
C ARG A 51 22.39 -1.77 -9.19
N VAL A 52 22.44 -0.74 -10.02
CA VAL A 52 22.01 0.63 -9.66
C VAL A 52 20.51 0.65 -9.31
N LYS A 53 19.66 0.05 -10.15
CA LYS A 53 18.21 0.07 -9.93
C LYS A 53 17.79 -0.74 -8.69
N ARG A 54 18.43 -1.89 -8.40
CA ARG A 54 18.20 -2.65 -7.17
C ARG A 54 18.57 -1.83 -5.92
N GLU A 55 19.66 -1.10 -5.97
CA GLU A 55 20.05 -0.21 -4.86
C GLU A 55 19.07 0.96 -4.70
N ASN A 56 18.58 1.53 -5.80
CA ASN A 56 17.56 2.57 -5.76
C ASN A 56 16.24 2.04 -5.21
N LEU A 57 15.83 0.82 -5.59
CA LEU A 57 14.64 0.14 -5.02
C LEU A 57 14.77 -0.03 -3.50
N ARG A 58 15.94 -0.47 -3.02
CA ARG A 58 16.18 -0.58 -1.59
C ARG A 58 15.97 0.75 -0.87
N LYS A 59 16.58 1.81 -1.39
CA LYS A 59 16.51 3.16 -0.79
C LYS A 59 15.10 3.72 -0.75
N ILE A 60 14.31 3.55 -1.83
CA ILE A 60 12.95 4.08 -1.87
C ILE A 60 12.01 3.31 -0.93
N VAL A 61 12.17 1.98 -0.82
CA VAL A 61 11.41 1.17 0.14
C VAL A 61 11.74 1.58 1.57
N GLU A 62 13.03 1.69 1.94
CA GLU A 62 13.46 2.15 3.26
C GLU A 62 12.95 3.55 3.60
N ALA A 63 12.97 4.46 2.63
CA ALA A 63 12.43 5.81 2.82
C ALA A 63 10.91 5.79 3.07
N ALA A 64 10.16 5.01 2.30
CA ALA A 64 8.71 4.86 2.49
C ALA A 64 8.38 4.24 3.86
N GLU A 65 9.09 3.19 4.29
CA GLU A 65 8.91 2.58 5.61
C GLU A 65 9.21 3.56 6.74
N THR A 66 10.31 4.34 6.63
CA THR A 66 10.66 5.38 7.61
C THR A 66 9.57 6.45 7.74
N MET A 67 8.87 6.75 6.66
CA MET A 67 7.77 7.72 6.62
C MET A 67 6.40 7.10 6.95
N ASN A 68 6.33 5.81 7.28
CA ASN A 68 5.09 5.05 7.42
C ASN A 68 4.17 5.17 6.18
N LEU A 69 4.75 5.30 4.99
CA LEU A 69 4.01 5.45 3.74
C LEU A 69 3.70 4.06 3.15
N PRO A 70 2.43 3.67 3.01
CA PRO A 70 2.07 2.37 2.43
C PRO A 70 2.63 2.20 1.02
N ILE A 71 3.12 1.01 0.71
CA ILE A 71 3.70 0.70 -0.60
C ILE A 71 2.72 -0.17 -1.39
N ASN A 72 2.18 0.36 -2.48
CA ASN A 72 1.45 -0.39 -3.47
C ASN A 72 2.41 -0.87 -4.57
N ILE A 73 2.19 -2.07 -5.08
CA ILE A 73 2.94 -2.60 -6.22
C ILE A 73 2.04 -2.76 -7.43
N GLY A 74 2.49 -2.21 -8.55
CA GLY A 74 1.85 -2.38 -9.85
C GLY A 74 2.61 -3.37 -10.73
N THR A 75 1.94 -3.92 -11.73
CA THR A 75 2.55 -4.73 -12.77
C THR A 75 2.58 -3.98 -14.09
N GLU A 76 3.61 -4.21 -14.90
CA GLU A 76 3.75 -3.58 -16.21
C GLU A 76 3.50 -4.62 -17.31
N MET A 77 2.24 -4.75 -17.75
CA MET A 77 1.82 -5.70 -18.79
C MET A 77 1.70 -5.04 -20.17
N ASN A 78 2.62 -4.18 -20.53
CA ASN A 78 2.60 -3.42 -21.78
C ASN A 78 3.40 -4.07 -22.91
N LYS A 79 4.00 -5.22 -22.67
CA LYS A 79 4.75 -6.02 -23.65
C LYS A 79 4.33 -7.48 -23.59
N LEU A 80 4.34 -8.13 -24.77
CA LEU A 80 4.18 -9.59 -24.84
C LEU A 80 5.31 -10.29 -24.09
N GLY A 81 4.97 -11.26 -23.24
CA GLY A 81 5.94 -12.03 -22.45
C GLY A 81 6.33 -11.44 -21.10
N LEU A 82 5.79 -10.29 -20.73
CA LEU A 82 5.94 -9.80 -19.34
C LEU A 82 5.12 -10.67 -18.36
N PRO A 83 5.63 -10.91 -17.15
CA PRO A 83 4.91 -11.69 -16.15
C PRO A 83 3.66 -10.93 -15.69
N PHE A 84 2.59 -11.67 -15.43
CA PHE A 84 1.35 -11.13 -14.87
C PHE A 84 1.52 -10.69 -13.40
N VAL A 85 2.42 -11.36 -12.68
CA VAL A 85 2.78 -11.08 -11.29
C VAL A 85 4.30 -11.19 -11.18
N ASP A 86 4.91 -10.26 -10.47
CA ASP A 86 6.34 -10.30 -10.16
C ASP A 86 6.69 -11.53 -9.31
N ASP A 87 7.94 -12.00 -9.42
CA ASP A 87 8.46 -13.11 -8.62
C ASP A 87 8.74 -12.65 -7.17
N MET A 88 7.69 -12.57 -6.35
CA MET A 88 7.76 -12.17 -4.95
C MET A 88 8.56 -13.16 -4.08
N LYS A 89 8.81 -14.38 -4.56
CA LYS A 89 9.64 -15.37 -3.85
C LYS A 89 11.09 -15.39 -4.34
N GLY A 90 11.38 -14.66 -5.40
CA GLY A 90 12.71 -14.54 -5.97
C GLY A 90 13.68 -13.82 -5.05
N GLU A 91 14.98 -14.01 -5.30
CA GLU A 91 16.09 -13.46 -4.49
C GLU A 91 15.97 -11.95 -4.23
N VAL A 92 15.47 -11.17 -5.18
CA VAL A 92 15.41 -9.72 -5.08
C VAL A 92 14.20 -9.24 -4.30
N LEU A 93 13.01 -9.77 -4.62
CA LEU A 93 11.75 -9.23 -4.09
C LEU A 93 11.33 -9.86 -2.76
N SER A 94 11.81 -11.05 -2.42
CA SER A 94 11.44 -11.73 -1.17
C SER A 94 11.74 -10.90 0.09
N ARG A 95 12.80 -10.09 0.06
CA ARG A 95 13.16 -9.19 1.16
C ARG A 95 12.18 -8.04 1.38
N TYR A 96 11.35 -7.74 0.39
CA TYR A 96 10.33 -6.68 0.42
C TYR A 96 8.91 -7.23 0.56
N SER A 97 8.76 -8.54 0.78
CA SER A 97 7.45 -9.19 0.87
C SER A 97 6.57 -8.58 1.96
N ASP A 98 7.15 -8.31 3.14
CA ASP A 98 6.40 -7.76 4.27
C ASP A 98 5.88 -6.34 4.01
N PRO A 99 6.69 -5.34 3.62
CA PRO A 99 6.18 -4.01 3.31
C PRO A 99 5.20 -4.00 2.14
N PHE A 100 5.39 -4.85 1.12
CA PHE A 100 4.47 -4.97 0.00
C PHE A 100 3.13 -5.60 0.41
N LEU A 101 3.17 -6.67 1.21
CA LEU A 101 1.97 -7.31 1.74
C LEU A 101 1.19 -6.35 2.65
N ARG A 102 1.88 -5.66 3.55
CA ARG A 102 1.29 -4.63 4.40
C ARG A 102 0.60 -3.55 3.58
N GLY A 103 1.25 -3.02 2.56
CA GLY A 103 0.67 -2.03 1.66
C GLY A 103 -0.60 -2.55 0.96
N ALA A 104 -0.57 -3.77 0.44
CA ALA A 104 -1.74 -4.40 -0.17
C ALA A 104 -2.90 -4.57 0.82
N GLN A 105 -2.62 -4.98 2.06
CA GLN A 105 -3.63 -5.11 3.11
C GLN A 105 -4.25 -3.76 3.47
N ILE A 106 -3.45 -2.69 3.58
CA ILE A 106 -3.96 -1.33 3.80
C ILE A 106 -4.89 -0.90 2.66
N MET A 107 -4.55 -1.19 1.39
CA MET A 107 -5.41 -0.88 0.23
C MET A 107 -6.74 -1.65 0.28
N VAL A 108 -6.70 -2.92 0.67
CA VAL A 108 -7.90 -3.74 0.85
C VAL A 108 -8.75 -3.19 1.99
N GLY A 109 -8.14 -2.84 3.12
CA GLY A 109 -8.81 -2.23 4.27
C GLY A 109 -9.48 -0.90 3.90
N HIS A 110 -8.76 -0.02 3.20
CA HIS A 110 -9.33 1.22 2.66
C HIS A 110 -10.55 0.96 1.77
N THR A 111 -10.44 0.01 0.84
CA THR A 111 -11.54 -0.32 -0.08
C THR A 111 -12.77 -0.84 0.66
N ARG A 112 -12.58 -1.69 1.67
CA ARG A 112 -13.67 -2.23 2.50
C ARG A 112 -14.36 -1.14 3.31
N LEU A 113 -13.58 -0.36 4.04
CA LEU A 113 -14.12 0.71 4.88
C LEU A 113 -14.81 1.80 4.05
N LEU A 114 -14.24 2.16 2.91
CA LEU A 114 -14.89 3.10 2.00
C LEU A 114 -16.22 2.57 1.48
N ARG A 115 -16.28 1.27 1.12
CA ARG A 115 -17.47 0.65 0.56
C ARG A 115 -18.61 0.48 1.56
N TYR A 116 -18.31 0.05 2.78
CA TYR A 116 -19.31 -0.36 3.76
C TYR A 116 -19.56 0.66 4.85
N ALA A 117 -18.54 1.45 5.20
CA ALA A 117 -18.55 2.40 6.30
C ALA A 117 -18.43 3.86 5.87
N ASP A 118 -18.34 4.14 4.56
CA ASP A 118 -18.04 5.47 4.01
C ASP A 118 -16.80 6.12 4.66
N PHE A 119 -15.87 5.29 5.12
CA PHE A 119 -14.69 5.70 5.85
C PHE A 119 -13.43 5.50 4.99
N SER A 120 -12.75 6.60 4.67
CA SER A 120 -11.57 6.61 3.79
C SER A 120 -10.28 6.66 4.60
N TYR A 121 -9.19 6.08 4.07
CA TYR A 121 -7.84 6.25 4.62
C TYR A 121 -7.37 7.72 4.63
N VAL A 122 -7.90 8.55 3.74
CA VAL A 122 -7.56 9.97 3.59
C VAL A 122 -8.77 10.86 3.90
N GLY A 123 -8.52 11.96 4.58
CA GLY A 123 -9.53 12.98 4.88
C GLY A 123 -9.68 13.22 6.38
N PRO A 124 -10.44 14.28 6.73
CA PRO A 124 -10.50 14.75 8.10
C PRO A 124 -11.04 13.70 9.08
N GLU A 125 -11.90 12.79 8.64
CA GLU A 125 -12.43 11.71 9.47
C GLU A 125 -11.31 10.78 9.94
N ALA A 126 -10.45 10.31 9.01
CA ALA A 126 -9.31 9.46 9.35
C ALA A 126 -8.23 10.22 10.15
N ASP A 127 -8.02 11.50 9.82
CA ASP A 127 -7.03 12.34 10.52
C ASP A 127 -7.45 12.64 11.97
N SER A 128 -8.76 12.63 12.29
CA SER A 128 -9.28 12.78 13.63
C SER A 128 -9.41 11.48 14.42
N GLU A 129 -9.59 10.35 13.75
CA GLU A 129 -9.78 9.03 14.39
C GLU A 129 -8.48 8.46 14.97
N PHE A 130 -7.35 8.68 14.30
CA PHE A 130 -6.06 8.08 14.65
C PHE A 130 -5.06 9.14 15.16
N ARG A 131 -4.30 8.76 16.20
CA ARG A 131 -3.28 9.64 16.80
C ARG A 131 -2.09 9.91 15.87
N ASN A 132 -1.78 8.98 14.99
CA ASN A 132 -0.66 9.05 14.06
C ASN A 132 -0.84 8.09 12.89
N THR A 133 0.03 8.20 11.88
CA THR A 133 -0.01 7.38 10.67
C THR A 133 0.24 5.90 10.95
N GLU A 134 1.06 5.54 11.93
CA GLU A 134 1.34 4.15 12.28
C GLU A 134 0.09 3.45 12.82
N GLU A 135 -0.64 4.09 13.73
CA GLU A 135 -1.91 3.58 14.26
C GLU A 135 -2.95 3.44 13.13
N LYS A 136 -3.05 4.45 12.26
CA LYS A 136 -3.91 4.40 11.08
C LYS A 136 -3.56 3.22 10.17
N ASN A 137 -2.28 3.07 9.84
CA ASN A 137 -1.81 1.95 9.01
C ASN A 137 -2.18 0.60 9.62
N LEU A 138 -1.91 0.41 10.90
CA LEU A 138 -2.20 -0.85 11.59
C LEU A 138 -3.70 -1.19 11.55
N PHE A 139 -4.56 -0.20 11.77
CA PHE A 139 -6.01 -0.40 11.70
C PHE A 139 -6.45 -0.84 10.30
N PHE A 140 -6.04 -0.11 9.26
CA PHE A 140 -6.41 -0.44 7.88
C PHE A 140 -5.79 -1.77 7.43
N GLU A 141 -4.57 -2.09 7.84
CA GLU A 141 -3.91 -3.37 7.60
C GLU A 141 -4.73 -4.52 8.17
N ASN A 142 -5.12 -4.44 9.45
CA ASN A 142 -5.89 -5.49 10.13
C ASN A 142 -7.28 -5.65 9.50
N VAL A 143 -7.98 -4.57 9.15
CA VAL A 143 -9.22 -4.66 8.38
C VAL A 143 -8.99 -5.34 7.02
N GLY A 144 -7.85 -5.09 6.39
CA GLY A 144 -7.47 -5.73 5.15
C GLY A 144 -7.18 -7.22 5.27
N ARG A 145 -6.72 -7.69 6.43
CA ARG A 145 -6.46 -9.11 6.73
C ARG A 145 -7.72 -9.94 6.95
N ILE A 146 -8.82 -9.30 7.36
CA ILE A 146 -10.09 -10.00 7.54
C ILE A 146 -10.41 -10.82 6.27
N PRO A 147 -10.83 -12.09 6.37
CA PRO A 147 -11.21 -12.88 5.21
C PRO A 147 -12.24 -12.19 4.31
N PRO A 148 -12.31 -12.51 3.01
CA PRO A 148 -13.33 -11.97 2.13
C PRO A 148 -14.74 -12.21 2.70
N LEU A 149 -15.54 -11.14 2.73
CA LEU A 149 -16.94 -11.25 3.16
C LEU A 149 -17.73 -12.11 2.16
N ASN A 150 -18.54 -13.02 2.67
CA ASN A 150 -19.52 -13.67 1.84
C ASN A 150 -20.68 -12.71 1.50
N ARG A 151 -21.54 -13.10 0.57
CA ARG A 151 -22.64 -12.25 0.09
C ARG A 151 -23.59 -11.81 1.22
N SER A 152 -23.95 -12.72 2.12
CA SER A 152 -24.86 -12.43 3.24
C SER A 152 -24.25 -11.39 4.19
N GLN A 153 -22.96 -11.53 4.54
CA GLN A 153 -22.24 -10.56 5.37
C GLN A 153 -22.15 -9.19 4.71
N ALA A 154 -21.87 -9.17 3.40
CA ALA A 154 -21.79 -7.93 2.65
C ALA A 154 -23.13 -7.19 2.60
N ASP A 155 -24.22 -7.92 2.32
CA ASP A 155 -25.58 -7.38 2.28
C ASP A 155 -26.03 -6.87 3.67
N GLU A 156 -25.70 -7.60 4.72
CA GLU A 156 -25.99 -7.20 6.11
C GLU A 156 -25.25 -5.91 6.51
N LEU A 157 -23.97 -5.79 6.16
CA LEU A 157 -23.21 -4.55 6.45
C LEU A 157 -23.77 -3.34 5.72
N LEU A 158 -24.17 -3.49 4.47
CA LEU A 158 -24.82 -2.41 3.73
C LEU A 158 -26.16 -1.98 4.34
N GLN A 159 -26.91 -2.91 4.90
CA GLN A 159 -28.18 -2.62 5.58
C GLN A 159 -27.99 -1.95 6.96
N LYS A 160 -26.90 -2.26 7.66
CA LYS A 160 -26.59 -1.66 8.99
C LYS A 160 -26.26 -0.18 8.93
N GLY A 161 -25.80 0.31 7.79
CA GLY A 161 -25.34 1.68 7.58
C GLY A 161 -23.90 1.93 8.05
N PRO A 162 -23.29 3.06 7.65
CA PRO A 162 -21.85 3.30 7.75
C PRO A 162 -21.30 3.23 9.19
N GLU A 163 -21.95 3.85 10.16
CA GLU A 163 -21.46 3.87 11.55
C GLU A 163 -21.39 2.48 12.19
N LYS A 164 -22.43 1.65 11.96
CA LYS A 164 -22.46 0.29 12.50
C LYS A 164 -21.51 -0.62 11.74
N ALA A 165 -21.31 -0.40 10.44
CA ALA A 165 -20.32 -1.12 9.65
C ALA A 165 -18.89 -0.77 10.12
N PHE A 166 -18.59 0.49 10.41
CA PHE A 166 -17.32 0.89 10.99
C PHE A 166 -17.07 0.20 12.35
N SER A 167 -18.04 0.26 13.25
CA SER A 167 -17.96 -0.39 14.57
C SER A 167 -17.70 -1.90 14.44
N TRP A 168 -18.36 -2.56 13.49
CA TRP A 168 -18.18 -3.98 13.23
C TRP A 168 -16.73 -4.29 12.77
N PHE A 169 -16.17 -3.50 11.85
CA PHE A 169 -14.76 -3.66 11.44
C PHE A 169 -13.79 -3.40 12.59
N ALA A 170 -14.06 -2.38 13.42
CA ALA A 170 -13.23 -2.05 14.56
C ALA A 170 -13.23 -3.14 15.66
N GLU A 171 -14.35 -3.84 15.85
CA GLU A 171 -14.43 -4.98 16.74
C GLU A 171 -13.66 -6.20 16.23
N LEU A 172 -13.78 -6.53 14.93
CA LEU A 172 -13.01 -7.62 14.33
C LEU A 172 -11.50 -7.32 14.33
N GLU A 173 -11.11 -6.11 14.06
CA GLU A 173 -9.71 -5.68 14.09
C GLU A 173 -9.08 -5.92 15.48
N LYS A 174 -9.79 -5.62 16.57
CA LYS A 174 -9.32 -5.88 17.94
C LYS A 174 -9.11 -7.38 18.21
N ASN A 175 -9.94 -8.24 17.66
CA ASN A 175 -9.79 -9.69 17.82
C ASN A 175 -8.56 -10.22 17.06
N GLU A 176 -8.25 -9.67 15.90
CA GLU A 176 -7.04 -10.01 15.14
C GLU A 176 -5.73 -9.59 15.86
N ARG A 177 -5.75 -8.49 16.64
CA ARG A 177 -4.59 -8.07 17.46
C ARG A 177 -4.29 -9.03 18.62
N THR A 178 -5.28 -9.82 19.06
CA THR A 178 -5.16 -10.70 20.23
C THR A 178 -4.89 -12.16 19.86
N SER A 179 -4.88 -12.48 18.57
CA SER A 179 -4.63 -13.83 18.01
C SER A 179 -3.23 -13.97 17.49
#